data_d56ed3b895cdc3f1476c196f0859d619
#
_entry.id   d56ed3b895cdc3f1476c196f0859d619
#
_cell.length_a   1.000
_cell.length_b   1.000
_cell.length_c   1.000
_cell.angle_alpha   90.00
_cell.angle_beta   90.00
_cell.angle_gamma   90.00
#
_symmetry.space_group_name_H-M   'P 1'
#
loop_
_entity.id
_entity.type
_entity.pdbx_description
1 polymer ?
#
loop_
_entity_poly.entity_id
_entity_poly.type
_entity_poly.pdbx_seq_one_letter_code
_entity_poly.pdbx_strand_id
1 'polypeptide(L)'
;MIYENGRFPHFRTEDGGFDDADEHDGHAYHLLARLRSTGELIASARLAPVELLTPSRVVALDEPGATRLLSSERLRRTDVLEGARWVVHPGHRGRKIGQLLVVASNLLAQQLERRLIWVLAGTVAGQDAILRHFGFWEASPNRHPLPEVGDVVKLLACRPERLMSDHSALAAQVAPAVTEELARIRLGRESFPVG
;
A
#
# COMPACT_ATOMS: atom_id res chain seq x y z
N MET A 1 -0.25 -17.32 0.64
CA MET A 1 -0.20 -16.35 1.77
C MET A 1 -1.57 -15.86 2.23
N ILE A 2 -2.21 -14.91 1.58
CA ILE A 2 -3.57 -14.43 1.91
C ILE A 2 -4.61 -15.46 1.48
N TYR A 3 -4.38 -16.11 0.38
CA TYR A 3 -5.32 -16.95 -0.34
C TYR A 3 -5.44 -18.36 0.25
N GLU A 4 -4.40 -18.85 0.92
CA GLU A 4 -4.38 -20.16 1.58
C GLU A 4 -5.44 -20.33 2.68
N ASN A 5 -5.93 -19.20 3.22
CA ASN A 5 -6.97 -19.18 4.24
C ASN A 5 -8.40 -19.06 3.65
N GLY A 6 -8.58 -19.23 2.34
CA GLY A 6 -9.87 -19.15 1.66
C GLY A 6 -10.51 -17.76 1.60
N ARG A 7 -9.76 -16.71 1.95
CA ARG A 7 -10.30 -15.34 2.05
C ARG A 7 -10.65 -14.71 0.70
N PHE A 8 -10.01 -15.16 -0.39
CA PHE A 8 -10.21 -14.64 -1.74
C PHE A 8 -10.31 -15.79 -2.76
N PRO A 9 -11.35 -16.62 -2.69
CA PRO A 9 -11.45 -17.81 -3.52
C PRO A 9 -11.52 -17.49 -5.03
N HIS A 10 -11.98 -16.31 -5.40
CA HIS A 10 -12.10 -15.87 -6.78
C HIS A 10 -10.74 -15.59 -7.48
N PHE A 11 -9.65 -15.51 -6.74
CA PHE A 11 -8.31 -15.41 -7.31
C PHE A 11 -7.63 -16.77 -7.51
N ARG A 12 -8.31 -17.87 -7.15
CA ARG A 12 -7.76 -19.22 -7.33
C ARG A 12 -7.77 -19.61 -8.80
N THR A 13 -6.62 -20.02 -9.31
CA THR A 13 -6.45 -20.52 -10.68
C THR A 13 -6.78 -22.00 -10.77
N GLU A 14 -7.03 -22.51 -11.99
CA GLU A 14 -7.39 -23.92 -12.23
C GLU A 14 -6.29 -24.91 -11.80
N ASP A 15 -5.03 -24.50 -11.90
CA ASP A 15 -3.86 -25.27 -11.46
C ASP A 15 -3.64 -25.23 -9.93
N GLY A 16 -4.54 -24.57 -9.20
CA GLY A 16 -4.49 -24.43 -7.74
C GLY A 16 -3.61 -23.32 -7.22
N GLY A 17 -3.04 -22.50 -8.11
CA GLY A 17 -2.36 -21.27 -7.78
C GLY A 17 -3.30 -20.12 -7.44
N PHE A 18 -2.76 -18.92 -7.37
CA PHE A 18 -3.53 -17.69 -7.14
C PHE A 18 -2.97 -16.58 -8.02
N ASP A 19 -3.85 -15.93 -8.76
CA ASP A 19 -3.55 -14.75 -9.56
C ASP A 19 -4.49 -13.62 -9.16
N ASP A 20 -3.91 -12.56 -8.58
CA ASP A 20 -4.61 -11.32 -8.25
C ASP A 20 -4.03 -10.12 -9.01
N ALA A 21 -3.27 -10.39 -10.09
CA ALA A 21 -2.76 -9.35 -10.95
C ALA A 21 -3.92 -8.51 -11.51
N ASP A 22 -3.71 -7.21 -11.54
CA ASP A 22 -4.65 -6.26 -12.14
C ASP A 22 -3.91 -5.28 -13.07
N GLU A 23 -4.68 -4.52 -13.84
CA GLU A 23 -4.17 -3.53 -14.80
C GLU A 23 -3.29 -2.44 -14.17
N HIS A 24 -3.36 -2.27 -12.85
CA HIS A 24 -2.61 -1.26 -12.12
C HIS A 24 -1.21 -1.71 -11.71
N ASP A 25 -0.94 -3.01 -11.76
CA ASP A 25 0.35 -3.57 -11.31
C ASP A 25 1.53 -3.06 -12.13
N GLY A 26 1.35 -2.84 -13.43
CA GLY A 26 2.37 -2.29 -14.32
C GLY A 26 2.77 -0.84 -14.01
N HIS A 27 1.96 -0.11 -13.26
CA HIS A 27 2.19 1.29 -12.88
C HIS A 27 2.50 1.46 -11.39
N ALA A 28 2.52 0.37 -10.63
CA ALA A 28 2.69 0.38 -9.19
C ALA A 28 4.14 0.14 -8.76
N TYR A 29 4.45 0.58 -7.54
CA TYR A 29 5.64 0.19 -6.81
C TYR A 29 5.29 -0.97 -5.88
N HIS A 30 6.02 -2.08 -6.02
CA HIS A 30 5.87 -3.26 -5.18
C HIS A 30 7.00 -3.30 -4.14
N LEU A 31 6.64 -3.18 -2.87
CA LEU A 31 7.57 -3.37 -1.77
C LEU A 31 7.53 -4.83 -1.34
N LEU A 32 8.66 -5.49 -1.37
CA LEU A 32 8.80 -6.91 -1.05
C LEU A 32 9.78 -7.08 0.11
N ALA A 33 9.34 -7.74 1.19
CA ALA A 33 10.24 -8.16 2.26
C ALA A 33 10.63 -9.63 2.10
N ARG A 34 11.93 -9.90 2.09
CA ARG A 34 12.49 -11.25 1.97
C ARG A 34 13.35 -11.59 3.18
N LEU A 35 13.35 -12.87 3.56
CA LEU A 35 14.32 -13.39 4.52
C LEU A 35 15.71 -13.40 3.89
N ARG A 36 16.71 -12.83 4.59
CA ARG A 36 18.08 -12.82 4.10
C ARG A 36 18.67 -14.22 3.96
N SER A 37 18.29 -15.15 4.84
CA SER A 37 18.84 -16.51 4.89
C SER A 37 18.39 -17.40 3.75
N THR A 38 17.14 -17.22 3.28
CA THR A 38 16.51 -18.12 2.30
C THR A 38 16.06 -17.44 1.02
N GLY A 39 15.98 -16.10 1.01
CA GLY A 39 15.35 -15.34 -0.08
C GLY A 39 13.82 -15.43 -0.11
N GLU A 40 13.21 -16.14 0.82
CA GLU A 40 11.76 -16.35 0.92
C GLU A 40 11.03 -15.02 1.03
N LEU A 41 9.97 -14.83 0.23
CA LEU A 41 9.08 -13.68 0.30
C LEU A 41 8.13 -13.82 1.50
N ILE A 42 8.26 -12.92 2.47
CA ILE A 42 7.51 -12.98 3.72
C ILE A 42 6.51 -11.85 3.90
N ALA A 43 6.59 -10.80 3.09
CA ALA A 43 5.60 -9.73 3.11
C ALA A 43 5.65 -8.90 1.83
N SER A 44 4.54 -8.26 1.51
CA SER A 44 4.42 -7.35 0.36
C SER A 44 3.50 -6.17 0.67
N ALA A 45 3.69 -5.08 -0.06
CA ALA A 45 2.80 -3.95 -0.16
C ALA A 45 2.85 -3.39 -1.59
N ARG A 46 1.74 -2.80 -2.05
CA ARG A 46 1.66 -2.11 -3.33
C ARG A 46 1.32 -0.64 -3.10
N LEU A 47 1.99 0.23 -3.83
CA LEU A 47 1.71 1.66 -3.89
C LEU A 47 1.60 2.09 -5.35
N ALA A 48 0.47 2.66 -5.73
CA ALA A 48 0.23 3.09 -7.10
C ALA A 48 -0.03 4.60 -7.16
N PRO A 49 0.58 5.33 -8.13
CA PRO A 49 0.26 6.73 -8.38
C PRO A 49 -1.20 6.88 -8.79
N VAL A 50 -1.96 7.69 -8.06
CA VAL A 50 -3.43 7.79 -8.25
C VAL A 50 -3.81 8.34 -9.62
N GLU A 51 -2.97 9.17 -10.22
CA GLU A 51 -3.17 9.71 -11.57
C GLU A 51 -3.09 8.66 -12.67
N LEU A 52 -2.47 7.50 -12.39
CA LEU A 52 -2.32 6.39 -13.35
C LEU A 52 -3.40 5.31 -13.17
N LEU A 53 -4.26 5.44 -12.16
CA LEU A 53 -5.33 4.49 -11.87
C LEU A 53 -6.65 4.93 -12.52
N THR A 54 -7.30 4.04 -13.27
CA THR A 54 -8.54 4.35 -14.02
C THR A 54 -9.58 3.24 -13.86
N PRO A 55 -10.50 3.33 -12.86
CA PRO A 55 -10.44 4.21 -11.69
C PRO A 55 -9.55 3.67 -10.58
N SER A 56 -9.07 4.54 -9.68
CA SER A 56 -8.51 4.06 -8.41
C SER A 56 -9.58 3.36 -7.58
N ARG A 57 -9.20 2.35 -6.80
CA ARG A 57 -10.15 1.59 -5.98
C ARG A 57 -10.84 2.46 -4.93
N VAL A 58 -10.13 3.43 -4.38
CA VAL A 58 -10.69 4.42 -3.46
C VAL A 58 -11.77 5.24 -4.16
N VAL A 59 -11.50 5.76 -5.36
CA VAL A 59 -12.48 6.53 -6.13
C VAL A 59 -13.68 5.67 -6.53
N ALA A 60 -13.45 4.43 -6.94
CA ALA A 60 -14.53 3.52 -7.32
C ALA A 60 -15.51 3.23 -6.17
N LEU A 61 -15.01 3.19 -4.91
CA LEU A 61 -15.84 2.88 -3.75
C LEU A 61 -16.31 4.11 -2.97
N ASP A 62 -15.50 5.16 -2.89
CA ASP A 62 -15.83 6.37 -2.11
C ASP A 62 -15.40 7.66 -2.84
N GLU A 63 -15.91 7.86 -4.04
CA GLU A 63 -15.64 9.08 -4.83
C GLU A 63 -15.91 10.37 -4.04
N PRO A 64 -17.05 10.50 -3.31
CA PRO A 64 -17.31 11.70 -2.52
C PRO A 64 -16.29 11.90 -1.39
N GLY A 65 -15.83 10.83 -0.74
CA GLY A 65 -14.79 10.87 0.28
C GLY A 65 -13.44 11.29 -0.29
N ALA A 66 -13.04 10.67 -1.40
CA ALA A 66 -11.81 11.01 -2.12
C ALA A 66 -11.78 12.47 -2.57
N THR A 67 -12.88 12.96 -3.16
CA THR A 67 -13.01 14.35 -3.64
C THR A 67 -12.93 15.35 -2.47
N ARG A 68 -13.64 15.09 -1.37
CA ARG A 68 -13.56 15.95 -0.16
C ARG A 68 -12.14 15.97 0.40
N LEU A 69 -11.47 14.82 0.49
CA LEU A 69 -10.10 14.72 0.99
C LEU A 69 -9.14 15.54 0.15
N LEU A 70 -9.15 15.36 -1.17
CA LEU A 70 -8.29 16.13 -2.08
C LEU A 70 -8.53 17.65 -1.94
N SER A 71 -9.80 18.07 -1.88
CA SER A 71 -10.17 19.47 -1.75
C SER A 71 -9.73 20.07 -0.41
N SER A 72 -10.00 19.38 0.71
CA SER A 72 -9.65 19.86 2.06
C SER A 72 -8.14 19.95 2.28
N GLU A 73 -7.38 19.02 1.71
CA GLU A 73 -5.93 18.96 1.80
C GLU A 73 -5.23 19.82 0.71
N ARG A 74 -6.01 20.40 -0.22
CA ARG A 74 -5.50 21.15 -1.38
C ARG A 74 -4.49 20.32 -2.19
N LEU A 75 -4.88 19.08 -2.50
CA LEU A 75 -4.08 18.12 -3.23
C LEU A 75 -4.67 17.83 -4.61
N ARG A 76 -3.80 17.49 -5.54
CA ARG A 76 -4.14 16.89 -6.84
C ARG A 76 -3.96 15.37 -6.75
N ARG A 77 -4.51 14.62 -7.71
CA ARG A 77 -4.27 13.17 -7.81
C ARG A 77 -2.78 12.82 -7.92
N THR A 78 -2.00 13.69 -8.57
CA THR A 78 -0.54 13.58 -8.69
C THR A 78 0.21 13.73 -7.37
N ASP A 79 -0.43 14.18 -6.31
CA ASP A 79 0.19 14.31 -4.99
C ASP A 79 -0.04 13.06 -4.12
N VAL A 80 -0.76 12.03 -4.64
CA VAL A 80 -1.29 10.92 -3.85
C VAL A 80 -0.81 9.57 -4.37
N LEU A 81 -0.46 8.65 -3.46
CA LEU A 81 -0.34 7.23 -3.74
C LEU A 81 -1.51 6.45 -3.13
N GLU A 82 -2.03 5.48 -3.87
CA GLU A 82 -2.97 4.49 -3.33
C GLU A 82 -2.20 3.27 -2.83
N GLY A 83 -2.34 3.00 -1.52
CA GLY A 83 -1.77 1.82 -0.89
C GLY A 83 -2.75 0.64 -0.91
N ALA A 84 -2.23 -0.53 -1.27
CA ALA A 84 -3.00 -1.77 -1.33
C ALA A 84 -2.12 -2.99 -1.01
N ARG A 85 -2.75 -4.17 -0.86
CA ARG A 85 -2.08 -5.48 -0.77
C ARG A 85 -0.99 -5.54 0.30
N TRP A 86 -1.19 -4.86 1.45
CA TRP A 86 -0.28 -5.00 2.58
C TRP A 86 -0.52 -6.33 3.29
N VAL A 87 0.42 -7.23 3.10
CA VAL A 87 0.33 -8.62 3.53
C VAL A 87 1.60 -9.04 4.22
N VAL A 88 1.44 -9.75 5.35
CA VAL A 88 2.52 -10.43 6.03
C VAL A 88 2.18 -11.91 6.14
N HIS A 89 3.13 -12.78 5.73
CA HIS A 89 3.00 -14.22 5.84
C HIS A 89 2.63 -14.61 7.29
N PRO A 90 1.63 -15.49 7.51
CA PRO A 90 1.15 -15.84 8.85
C PRO A 90 2.24 -16.25 9.83
N GLY A 91 3.21 -17.07 9.40
CA GLY A 91 4.35 -17.51 10.21
C GLY A 91 5.33 -16.40 10.62
N HIS A 92 5.18 -15.20 10.06
CA HIS A 92 6.06 -14.05 10.31
C HIS A 92 5.32 -12.86 10.93
N ARG A 93 4.04 -13.00 11.27
CA ARG A 93 3.27 -11.99 11.99
C ARG A 93 3.82 -11.78 13.40
N GLY A 94 3.57 -10.60 13.98
CA GLY A 94 4.10 -10.24 15.31
C GLY A 94 5.57 -9.84 15.35
N ARG A 95 6.30 -9.93 14.23
CA ARG A 95 7.74 -9.59 14.12
C ARG A 95 8.03 -8.20 13.56
N LYS A 96 7.10 -7.26 13.70
CA LYS A 96 7.21 -5.86 13.23
C LYS A 96 7.33 -5.69 11.70
N ILE A 97 7.24 -6.76 10.90
CA ILE A 97 7.41 -6.71 9.43
C ILE A 97 6.36 -5.81 8.78
N GLY A 98 5.09 -5.91 9.22
CA GLY A 98 4.03 -5.02 8.73
C GLY A 98 4.33 -3.55 9.05
N GLN A 99 4.91 -3.26 10.21
CA GLN A 99 5.33 -1.91 10.59
C GLN A 99 6.44 -1.39 9.66
N LEU A 100 7.44 -2.21 9.37
CA LEU A 100 8.50 -1.86 8.43
C LEU A 100 7.96 -1.59 7.02
N LEU A 101 6.97 -2.37 6.56
CA LEU A 101 6.31 -2.10 5.27
C LEU A 101 5.56 -0.76 5.26
N VAL A 102 4.82 -0.44 6.33
CA VAL A 102 4.13 0.86 6.44
C VAL A 102 5.13 2.01 6.39
N VAL A 103 6.22 1.92 7.15
CA VAL A 103 7.27 2.94 7.15
C VAL A 103 7.98 3.03 5.81
N ALA A 104 8.33 1.89 5.19
CA ALA A 104 8.93 1.85 3.85
C ALA A 104 8.02 2.48 2.77
N SER A 105 6.71 2.22 2.85
CA SER A 105 5.71 2.83 1.97
C SER A 105 5.71 4.37 2.07
N ASN A 106 5.78 4.88 3.30
CA ASN A 106 5.78 6.32 3.53
C ASN A 106 7.10 6.97 3.12
N LEU A 107 8.24 6.29 3.36
CA LEU A 107 9.53 6.75 2.88
C LEU A 107 9.59 6.81 1.35
N LEU A 108 9.09 5.77 0.67
CA LEU A 108 8.97 5.76 -0.79
C LEU A 108 8.11 6.93 -1.28
N ALA A 109 6.97 7.20 -0.63
CA ALA A 109 6.12 8.32 -0.97
C ALA A 109 6.86 9.67 -0.85
N GLN A 110 7.64 9.88 0.22
CA GLN A 110 8.46 11.08 0.36
C GLN A 110 9.51 11.21 -0.75
N GLN A 111 10.22 10.13 -1.08
CA GLN A 111 11.24 10.15 -2.13
C GLN A 111 10.65 10.36 -3.54
N LEU A 112 9.36 10.08 -3.71
CA LEU A 112 8.57 10.35 -4.91
C LEU A 112 7.84 11.71 -4.84
N GLU A 113 8.12 12.53 -3.82
CA GLU A 113 7.49 13.84 -3.57
C GLU A 113 5.97 13.78 -3.46
N ARG A 114 5.44 12.63 -2.98
CA ARG A 114 4.01 12.42 -2.75
C ARG A 114 3.63 12.91 -1.35
N ARG A 115 2.57 13.68 -1.28
CA ARG A 115 2.14 14.36 -0.05
C ARG A 115 1.14 13.57 0.77
N LEU A 116 0.51 12.55 0.16
CA LEU A 116 -0.51 11.73 0.79
C LEU A 116 -0.41 10.28 0.35
N ILE A 117 -0.65 9.35 1.28
CA ILE A 117 -1.04 7.98 0.97
C ILE A 117 -2.48 7.81 1.43
N TRP A 118 -3.34 7.26 0.59
CA TRP A 118 -4.67 6.80 0.99
C TRP A 118 -4.83 5.30 0.79
N VAL A 119 -5.75 4.70 1.54
CA VAL A 119 -6.01 3.26 1.51
C VAL A 119 -7.46 2.97 1.85
N LEU A 120 -7.96 1.84 1.36
CA LEU A 120 -9.17 1.20 1.88
C LEU A 120 -8.75 0.16 2.91
N ALA A 121 -9.04 0.41 4.17
CA ALA A 121 -8.64 -0.44 5.28
C ALA A 121 -9.81 -1.28 5.78
N GLY A 122 -9.62 -2.59 5.88
CA GLY A 122 -10.60 -3.53 6.44
C GLY A 122 -10.76 -3.35 7.95
N THR A 123 -12.01 -3.40 8.40
CA THR A 123 -12.35 -3.20 9.81
C THR A 123 -12.53 -4.51 10.57
N VAL A 124 -12.99 -5.57 9.89
CA VAL A 124 -13.26 -6.87 10.52
C VAL A 124 -11.95 -7.54 10.99
N ALA A 125 -10.90 -7.46 10.18
CA ALA A 125 -9.58 -8.00 10.56
C ALA A 125 -8.71 -7.01 11.34
N GLY A 126 -9.23 -5.83 11.71
CA GLY A 126 -8.52 -4.81 12.48
C GLY A 126 -7.39 -4.11 11.72
N GLN A 127 -7.35 -4.18 10.39
CA GLN A 127 -6.34 -3.50 9.58
C GLN A 127 -6.40 -1.98 9.78
N ASP A 128 -7.60 -1.42 9.88
CA ASP A 128 -7.81 0.00 10.15
C ASP A 128 -7.19 0.43 11.49
N ALA A 129 -7.34 -0.38 12.54
CA ALA A 129 -6.77 -0.08 13.86
C ALA A 129 -5.23 -0.08 13.81
N ILE A 130 -4.62 -1.04 13.08
CA ILE A 130 -3.18 -1.10 12.88
C ILE A 130 -2.70 0.17 12.18
N LEU A 131 -3.32 0.56 11.06
CA LEU A 131 -2.91 1.74 10.29
C LEU A 131 -3.09 3.04 11.08
N ARG A 132 -4.16 3.15 11.86
CA ARG A 132 -4.37 4.31 12.74
C ARG A 132 -3.29 4.43 13.82
N HIS A 133 -2.79 3.32 14.34
CA HIS A 133 -1.63 3.32 15.24
C HIS A 133 -0.39 3.93 14.58
N PHE A 134 -0.28 3.84 13.25
CA PHE A 134 0.79 4.46 12.45
C PHE A 134 0.45 5.88 11.95
N GLY A 135 -0.55 6.54 12.53
CA GLY A 135 -0.86 7.93 12.19
C GLY A 135 -1.77 8.12 10.97
N PHE A 136 -2.33 7.02 10.42
CA PHE A 136 -3.41 7.17 9.47
C PHE A 136 -4.66 7.69 10.17
N TRP A 137 -5.35 8.63 9.55
CA TRP A 137 -6.64 9.13 10.04
C TRP A 137 -7.79 8.67 9.14
N GLU A 138 -8.98 8.67 9.69
CA GLU A 138 -10.20 8.40 8.95
C GLU A 138 -10.54 9.60 8.07
N ALA A 139 -10.39 9.43 6.76
CA ALA A 139 -10.54 10.52 5.79
C ALA A 139 -11.97 10.66 5.24
N SER A 140 -12.83 9.65 5.50
CA SER A 140 -14.24 9.65 5.15
C SER A 140 -15.05 8.93 6.23
N PRO A 141 -16.24 9.41 6.58
CA PRO A 141 -17.14 8.71 7.52
C PRO A 141 -17.79 7.47 6.90
N ASN A 142 -17.69 7.30 5.59
CA ASN A 142 -18.36 6.23 4.86
C ASN A 142 -17.74 4.86 5.19
N ARG A 143 -18.60 3.85 5.12
CA ARG A 143 -18.26 2.43 5.29
C ARG A 143 -18.75 1.70 4.05
N HIS A 144 -17.89 0.88 3.47
CA HIS A 144 -18.17 0.17 2.23
C HIS A 144 -18.10 -1.34 2.47
N PRO A 145 -19.24 -2.03 2.53
CA PRO A 145 -19.23 -3.50 2.61
C PRO A 145 -18.56 -4.12 1.38
N LEU A 146 -17.72 -5.13 1.62
CA LEU A 146 -17.11 -5.98 0.62
C LEU A 146 -17.53 -7.44 0.90
N PRO A 147 -18.74 -7.84 0.50
CA PRO A 147 -19.29 -9.16 0.81
C PRO A 147 -18.42 -10.31 0.31
N GLU A 148 -17.76 -10.13 -0.83
CA GLU A 148 -16.89 -11.10 -1.47
C GLU A 148 -15.69 -11.51 -0.60
N VAL A 149 -15.30 -10.67 0.34
CA VAL A 149 -14.19 -10.93 1.27
C VAL A 149 -14.62 -10.92 2.73
N GLY A 150 -15.92 -10.76 2.99
CA GLY A 150 -16.49 -10.72 4.34
C GLY A 150 -15.95 -9.56 5.18
N ASP A 151 -15.68 -8.42 4.58
CA ASP A 151 -15.11 -7.25 5.27
C ASP A 151 -15.94 -5.98 5.02
N VAL A 152 -15.70 -4.97 5.83
CA VAL A 152 -16.17 -3.61 5.65
C VAL A 152 -14.96 -2.71 5.62
N VAL A 153 -14.77 -1.97 4.55
CA VAL A 153 -13.62 -1.07 4.41
C VAL A 153 -14.01 0.38 4.63
N LYS A 154 -13.02 1.17 5.00
CA LYS A 154 -13.13 2.61 5.14
C LYS A 154 -11.89 3.30 4.56
N LEU A 155 -12.07 4.54 4.12
CA LEU A 155 -11.00 5.38 3.62
C LEU A 155 -10.15 5.91 4.77
N LEU A 156 -8.89 5.53 4.79
CA LEU A 156 -7.86 6.11 5.65
C LEU A 156 -6.84 6.85 4.81
N ALA A 157 -6.21 7.87 5.40
CA ALA A 157 -5.12 8.61 4.78
C ALA A 157 -4.00 8.89 5.76
N CYS A 158 -2.78 9.10 5.27
CA CYS A 158 -1.68 9.61 6.08
C CYS A 158 -0.81 10.57 5.27
N ARG A 159 -0.16 11.49 5.98
CA ARG A 159 0.90 12.34 5.43
C ARG A 159 2.24 11.69 5.71
N PRO A 160 3.02 11.33 4.68
CA PRO A 160 4.30 10.63 4.86
C PRO A 160 5.28 11.38 5.77
N GLU A 161 5.35 12.69 5.66
CA GLU A 161 6.22 13.53 6.50
C GLU A 161 5.99 13.32 7.99
N ARG A 162 4.71 13.34 8.40
CA ARG A 162 4.33 13.16 9.81
C ARG A 162 4.68 11.77 10.31
N LEU A 163 4.33 10.74 9.54
CA LEU A 163 4.61 9.36 9.91
C LEU A 163 6.12 9.12 10.07
N MET A 164 6.92 9.65 9.15
CA MET A 164 8.38 9.50 9.20
C MET A 164 9.00 10.19 10.41
N SER A 165 8.46 11.35 10.83
CA SER A 165 8.88 12.03 12.06
C SER A 165 8.56 11.19 13.30
N ASP A 166 7.34 10.66 13.39
CA ASP A 166 6.86 9.90 14.55
C ASP A 166 7.56 8.52 14.68
N HIS A 167 8.09 7.96 13.59
CA HIS A 167 8.72 6.62 13.52
C HIS A 167 10.16 6.65 13.00
N SER A 168 10.94 7.67 13.34
CA SER A 168 12.29 7.91 12.82
C SER A 168 13.27 6.74 12.98
N ALA A 169 13.19 6.00 14.08
CA ALA A 169 14.04 4.82 14.29
C ALA A 169 13.75 3.67 13.32
N LEU A 170 12.47 3.43 13.00
CA LEU A 170 12.09 2.44 11.98
C LEU A 170 12.42 2.96 10.56
N ALA A 171 12.27 4.25 10.34
CA ALA A 171 12.65 4.90 9.09
C ALA A 171 14.12 4.70 8.78
N ALA A 172 15.00 4.90 9.75
CA ALA A 172 16.44 4.69 9.60
C ALA A 172 16.81 3.23 9.23
N GLN A 173 16.00 2.24 9.66
CA GLN A 173 16.24 0.84 9.32
C GLN A 173 15.92 0.51 7.87
N VAL A 174 14.89 1.12 7.28
CA VAL A 174 14.44 0.81 5.92
C VAL A 174 14.98 1.76 4.86
N ALA A 175 15.45 2.95 5.26
CA ALA A 175 15.91 3.99 4.35
C ALA A 175 16.98 3.53 3.34
N PRO A 176 18.04 2.80 3.76
CA PRO A 176 19.06 2.36 2.82
C PRO A 176 18.48 1.51 1.69
N ALA A 177 17.63 0.52 2.03
CA ALA A 177 17.04 -0.39 1.04
C ALA A 177 16.10 0.34 0.07
N VAL A 178 15.23 1.20 0.58
CA VAL A 178 14.28 1.96 -0.27
C VAL A 178 15.03 2.92 -1.20
N THR A 179 16.05 3.62 -0.70
CA THR A 179 16.83 4.57 -1.49
C THR A 179 17.64 3.87 -2.58
N GLU A 180 18.28 2.75 -2.25
CA GLU A 180 19.07 1.97 -3.20
C GLU A 180 18.19 1.41 -4.33
N GLU A 181 17.06 0.81 -4.01
CA GLU A 181 16.17 0.25 -5.03
C GLU A 181 15.54 1.32 -5.91
N LEU A 182 15.16 2.47 -5.33
CA LEU A 182 14.63 3.57 -6.13
C LEU A 182 15.67 4.15 -7.08
N ALA A 183 16.95 4.24 -6.67
CA ALA A 183 18.04 4.63 -7.54
C ALA A 183 18.23 3.65 -8.71
N ARG A 184 18.14 2.34 -8.45
CA ARG A 184 18.21 1.30 -9.51
C ARG A 184 17.07 1.43 -10.53
N ILE A 185 15.83 1.69 -10.06
CA ILE A 185 14.67 1.88 -10.93
C ILE A 185 14.87 3.11 -11.84
N ARG A 186 15.38 4.21 -11.29
CA ARG A 186 15.64 5.44 -12.07
C ARG A 186 16.70 5.20 -13.14
N LEU A 187 17.83 4.59 -12.79
CA LEU A 187 18.90 4.26 -13.75
C LEU A 187 18.42 3.29 -14.84
N GLY A 188 17.61 2.28 -14.47
CA GLY A 188 17.03 1.35 -15.42
C GLY A 188 16.10 2.01 -16.44
N ARG A 189 15.31 3.01 -16.02
CA ARG A 189 14.43 3.79 -16.94
C ARG A 189 15.20 4.69 -17.90
N GLU A 190 16.32 5.24 -17.47
CA GLU A 190 17.20 6.05 -18.34
C GLU A 190 17.90 5.20 -19.40
N SER A 191 18.12 3.90 -19.12
CA SER A 191 18.79 2.97 -20.03
C SER A 191 17.87 2.42 -21.13
N PHE A 192 16.56 2.54 -20.99
CA PHE A 192 15.55 2.13 -21.98
C PHE A 192 14.64 3.33 -22.31
N PRO A 193 15.05 4.20 -23.24
CA PRO A 193 14.16 5.23 -23.72
C PRO A 193 12.92 4.54 -24.33
N VAL A 194 11.75 4.89 -23.83
CA VAL A 194 10.47 4.40 -24.37
C VAL A 194 10.36 4.96 -25.79
N GLY A 195 10.42 4.05 -26.77
CA GLY A 195 10.20 4.36 -28.17
C GLY A 195 8.73 4.56 -28.48
#